data_54695ff943df0f4cf657555da9d2413b
#
_entry.id   54695ff943df0f4cf657555da9d2413b
#
_cell.length_a   1.000
_cell.length_b   1.000
_cell.length_c   1.000
_cell.angle_alpha   90.00
_cell.angle_beta   90.00
_cell.angle_gamma   90.00
#
_symmetry.space_group_name_H-M   'P 1'
#
loop_
_entity.id
_entity.type
_entity.pdbx_description
1 polymer ?
#
loop_
_entity_poly.entity_id
_entity_poly.type
_entity_poly.pdbx_seq_one_letter_code
_entity_poly.pdbx_strand_id
1 'polypeptide(L)'
;MENVAFTEADGDLYDIFIYLYCSPETLKERYALSEKNAKFAGESIESISQWQEFEIGNLREECHNRNKDFYVVSDNEEERNKFLDFLSLLREGFSSYDFATDICKQIMEQFNKQDILYMVDGDKTIITQDSYRFCCNGKTKIFDGDFYTGYQSFLFEKELQTASIDKSKIAEITINNEVYDIVASNNYVVLSSGIKDLWSDIANAKKLGTMFASPYISADVKYYVVKQLREHGYTVFAYGDSKIDLYMLREADKGFLYIGKRRSRSLKNESLSGLVPIYDHSLVVLADEDEEVQADIAICKSNSGISGSRLAAAHVRLGEKIGRHIATVFPEKNTSILVLERGGRFFGDGVYMGAGGIFYSMNPKKEDTPVINTERVVIVDSVINTGKLIMRIIDEIKNHNPGIDVIIAANVIQNEAVELFKDYLVFATRLSKNSFVGVNQSKQTGKTGPDTADRLFNLIEKRY
;
A
#
# COMPACT_ATOMS: atom_id res chain seq x y z
N MET A 1 4.71 -11.65 29.93
CA MET A 1 5.26 -10.70 30.92
C MET A 1 4.86 -9.33 30.45
N GLU A 2 3.79 -8.82 31.04
CA GLU A 2 3.31 -7.45 30.78
C GLU A 2 4.19 -6.49 31.61
N ASN A 3 5.32 -6.11 31.09
CA ASN A 3 6.00 -4.92 31.56
C ASN A 3 5.47 -3.75 30.72
N VAL A 4 4.44 -3.10 31.22
CA VAL A 4 3.92 -1.86 30.64
C VAL A 4 4.99 -0.80 30.84
N ALA A 5 5.69 -0.43 29.75
CA ALA A 5 6.70 0.63 29.75
C ALA A 5 6.08 2.03 29.93
N PHE A 6 4.76 2.12 29.83
CA PHE A 6 3.96 3.33 29.91
C PHE A 6 2.81 3.11 30.91
N THR A 7 2.71 3.93 31.93
CA THR A 7 1.64 3.86 32.92
C THR A 7 0.65 5.03 32.75
N GLU A 8 -0.56 4.91 33.32
CA GLU A 8 -1.51 6.04 33.34
C GLU A 8 -0.90 7.30 33.93
N ALA A 9 -0.11 7.15 35.01
CA ALA A 9 0.58 8.28 35.63
C ALA A 9 1.59 8.97 34.69
N ASP A 10 2.28 8.22 33.84
CA ASP A 10 3.18 8.81 32.83
C ASP A 10 2.39 9.64 31.82
N GLY A 11 1.24 9.12 31.35
CA GLY A 11 0.34 9.83 30.44
C GLY A 11 -0.26 11.11 31.02
N ASP A 12 -0.44 11.17 32.34
CA ASP A 12 -0.96 12.35 33.02
C ASP A 12 0.13 13.41 33.32
N LEU A 13 1.38 12.98 33.51
CA LEU A 13 2.48 13.84 33.92
C LEU A 13 3.25 14.47 32.76
N TYR A 14 3.29 13.81 31.60
CA TYR A 14 4.11 14.24 30.47
C TYR A 14 3.27 14.55 29.23
N ASP A 15 3.68 15.57 28.48
CA ASP A 15 3.03 15.98 27.23
C ASP A 15 3.74 15.45 26.00
N ILE A 16 5.01 15.05 26.13
CA ILE A 16 5.89 14.64 25.04
C ILE A 16 6.54 13.31 25.39
N PHE A 17 6.47 12.36 24.48
CA PHE A 17 7.10 11.04 24.58
C PHE A 17 8.06 10.84 23.44
N ILE A 18 9.30 10.46 23.75
CA ILE A 18 10.37 10.23 22.76
C ILE A 18 10.83 8.79 22.86
N TYR A 19 10.64 8.02 21.79
CA TYR A 19 11.19 6.69 21.65
C TYR A 19 12.57 6.76 21.00
N LEU A 20 13.60 6.28 21.71
CA LEU A 20 14.95 6.18 21.17
C LEU A 20 15.11 4.86 20.43
N TYR A 21 14.99 4.91 19.11
CA TYR A 21 15.10 3.76 18.25
C TYR A 21 16.56 3.39 18.00
N CYS A 22 16.87 2.12 18.18
CA CYS A 22 18.15 1.52 17.86
C CYS A 22 17.90 0.36 16.89
N SER A 23 18.73 0.18 15.87
CA SER A 23 18.51 -0.93 14.95
C SER A 23 18.48 -2.27 15.67
N PRO A 24 17.69 -3.25 15.23
CA PRO A 24 17.60 -4.57 15.88
C PRO A 24 18.98 -5.26 16.00
N GLU A 25 19.87 -5.06 15.01
CA GLU A 25 21.24 -5.57 15.01
C GLU A 25 22.05 -4.95 16.14
N THR A 26 22.07 -3.62 16.24
CA THR A 26 22.78 -2.89 17.30
C THR A 26 22.20 -3.22 18.68
N LEU A 27 20.89 -3.36 18.78
CA LEU A 27 20.24 -3.72 20.04
C LEU A 27 20.64 -5.12 20.49
N LYS A 28 20.70 -6.07 19.57
CA LYS A 28 21.19 -7.45 19.83
C LYS A 28 22.65 -7.45 20.33
N GLU A 29 23.52 -6.67 19.71
CA GLU A 29 24.91 -6.50 20.16
C GLU A 29 24.98 -5.92 21.58
N ARG A 30 24.19 -4.89 21.88
CA ARG A 30 24.09 -4.30 23.23
C ARG A 30 23.56 -5.30 24.26
N TYR A 31 22.61 -6.15 23.91
CA TYR A 31 22.13 -7.21 24.78
C TYR A 31 23.23 -8.21 25.14
N ALA A 32 24.06 -8.59 24.16
CA ALA A 32 25.19 -9.49 24.41
C ALA A 32 26.25 -8.91 25.35
N LEU A 33 26.40 -7.59 25.39
CA LEU A 33 27.35 -6.88 26.25
C LEU A 33 26.80 -6.53 27.64
N SER A 34 25.48 -6.64 27.84
CA SER A 34 24.82 -6.24 29.07
C SER A 34 24.52 -7.42 29.98
N GLU A 35 25.14 -7.49 31.16
CA GLU A 35 24.84 -8.53 32.15
C GLU A 35 23.34 -8.62 32.49
N LYS A 36 22.66 -7.51 32.58
CA LYS A 36 21.22 -7.43 32.90
C LYS A 36 20.35 -7.98 31.75
N ASN A 37 20.73 -7.74 30.50
CA ASN A 37 19.93 -8.03 29.32
C ASN A 37 20.46 -9.23 28.51
N ALA A 38 21.51 -9.90 28.96
CA ALA A 38 22.14 -11.05 28.27
C ALA A 38 21.12 -12.15 27.89
N LYS A 39 20.03 -12.29 28.64
CA LYS A 39 18.95 -13.25 28.34
C LYS A 39 18.27 -12.96 27.00
N PHE A 40 18.31 -11.75 26.48
CA PHE A 40 17.73 -11.35 25.18
C PHE A 40 18.73 -11.48 24.03
N ALA A 41 20.01 -11.72 24.29
CA ALA A 41 21.04 -11.88 23.26
C ALA A 41 20.80 -13.07 22.32
N GLY A 42 20.01 -14.06 22.77
CA GLY A 42 19.61 -15.23 21.99
C GLY A 42 18.45 -14.98 21.01
N GLU A 43 17.74 -13.87 21.14
CA GLU A 43 16.62 -13.55 20.27
C GLU A 43 17.05 -13.32 18.82
N SER A 44 16.16 -13.64 17.87
CA SER A 44 16.39 -13.35 16.45
C SER A 44 16.27 -11.85 16.18
N ILE A 45 16.92 -11.35 15.14
CA ILE A 45 16.76 -9.95 14.69
C ILE A 45 15.30 -9.66 14.36
N GLU A 46 14.63 -10.62 13.72
CA GLU A 46 13.20 -10.51 13.38
C GLU A 46 12.32 -10.40 14.63
N SER A 47 12.57 -11.19 15.66
CA SER A 47 11.85 -11.12 16.95
C SER A 47 12.04 -9.76 17.62
N ILE A 48 13.27 -9.22 17.61
CA ILE A 48 13.58 -7.89 18.16
C ILE A 48 12.87 -6.80 17.36
N SER A 49 12.88 -6.87 16.02
CA SER A 49 12.17 -5.92 15.14
C SER A 49 10.67 -5.90 15.41
N GLN A 50 10.04 -7.08 15.45
CA GLN A 50 8.61 -7.20 15.73
C GLN A 50 8.23 -6.66 17.11
N TRP A 51 9.07 -6.90 18.11
CA TRP A 51 8.86 -6.36 19.44
C TRP A 51 8.96 -4.82 19.48
N GLN A 52 9.96 -4.23 18.80
CA GLN A 52 10.09 -2.78 18.69
C GLN A 52 8.90 -2.15 17.94
N GLU A 53 8.48 -2.75 16.83
CA GLU A 53 7.30 -2.29 16.07
C GLU A 53 6.03 -2.29 16.94
N PHE A 54 5.84 -3.37 17.73
CA PHE A 54 4.72 -3.47 18.66
C PHE A 54 4.79 -2.41 19.77
N GLU A 55 5.97 -2.18 20.35
CA GLU A 55 6.16 -1.19 21.41
C GLU A 55 5.94 0.23 20.90
N ILE A 56 6.51 0.58 19.75
CA ILE A 56 6.33 1.89 19.10
C ILE A 56 4.84 2.11 18.77
N GLY A 57 4.17 1.09 18.22
CA GLY A 57 2.76 1.15 17.89
C GLY A 57 1.89 1.44 19.10
N ASN A 58 2.06 0.69 20.18
CA ASN A 58 1.28 0.86 21.42
C ASN A 58 1.53 2.22 22.08
N LEU A 59 2.79 2.64 22.20
CA LEU A 59 3.12 3.95 22.78
C LEU A 59 2.50 5.11 21.99
N ARG A 60 2.56 5.01 20.66
CA ARG A 60 1.96 6.00 19.76
C ARG A 60 0.44 6.03 19.90
N GLU A 61 -0.21 4.88 19.97
CA GLU A 61 -1.65 4.77 20.16
C GLU A 61 -2.08 5.38 21.51
N GLU A 62 -1.37 5.10 22.60
CA GLU A 62 -1.61 5.71 23.89
C GLU A 62 -1.44 7.24 23.87
N CYS A 63 -0.41 7.73 23.18
CA CYS A 63 -0.23 9.17 22.99
C CYS A 63 -1.36 9.78 22.15
N HIS A 64 -1.79 9.13 21.09
CA HIS A 64 -2.93 9.55 20.28
C HIS A 64 -4.23 9.64 21.08
N ASN A 65 -4.51 8.64 21.92
CA ASN A 65 -5.71 8.59 22.75
C ASN A 65 -5.74 9.74 23.78
N ARG A 66 -4.57 10.17 24.26
CA ARG A 66 -4.41 11.21 25.28
C ARG A 66 -4.07 12.61 24.73
N ASN A 67 -4.04 12.77 23.40
CA ASN A 67 -3.64 14.01 22.70
C ASN A 67 -2.22 14.46 23.08
N LYS A 68 -1.29 13.50 23.19
CA LYS A 68 0.12 13.74 23.53
C LYS A 68 1.00 13.61 22.32
N ASP A 69 2.12 14.31 22.32
CA ASP A 69 3.10 14.21 21.25
C ASP A 69 3.98 12.97 21.38
N PHE A 70 4.20 12.28 20.27
CA PHE A 70 5.06 11.10 20.18
C PHE A 70 6.09 11.28 19.07
N TYR A 71 7.35 11.04 19.39
CA TYR A 71 8.46 11.16 18.44
C TYR A 71 9.36 9.93 18.49
N VAL A 72 9.82 9.49 17.31
CA VAL A 72 10.83 8.42 17.20
C VAL A 72 12.14 9.04 16.72
N VAL A 73 13.19 8.86 17.50
CA VAL A 73 14.53 9.40 17.25
C VAL A 73 15.52 8.23 17.12
N SER A 74 16.31 8.20 16.07
CA SER A 74 17.33 7.16 15.87
C SER A 74 18.53 7.42 16.79
N ASP A 75 18.98 6.38 17.49
CA ASP A 75 20.17 6.44 18.35
C ASP A 75 21.44 6.23 17.50
N ASN A 76 21.88 7.27 16.79
CA ASN A 76 23.15 7.30 16.08
C ASN A 76 23.90 8.62 16.34
N GLU A 77 25.24 8.59 16.21
CA GLU A 77 26.07 9.76 16.50
C GLU A 77 25.85 10.95 15.57
N GLU A 78 25.52 10.67 14.29
CA GLU A 78 25.29 11.71 13.29
C GLU A 78 24.03 12.52 13.59
N GLU A 79 23.06 11.93 14.27
CA GLU A 79 21.78 12.57 14.61
C GLU A 79 21.77 13.28 15.96
N ARG A 80 22.79 13.09 16.82
CA ARG A 80 22.83 13.72 18.16
C ARG A 80 22.68 15.24 18.13
N ASN A 81 23.41 15.92 17.26
CA ASN A 81 23.31 17.38 17.16
C ASN A 81 21.93 17.81 16.63
N LYS A 82 21.42 17.11 15.64
CA LYS A 82 20.07 17.35 15.10
C LYS A 82 19.00 17.13 16.17
N PHE A 83 19.19 16.13 17.03
CA PHE A 83 18.28 15.88 18.15
C PHE A 83 18.31 17.01 19.19
N LEU A 84 19.48 17.59 19.49
CA LEU A 84 19.56 18.76 20.38
C LEU A 84 18.85 19.98 19.78
N ASP A 85 18.99 20.21 18.48
CA ASP A 85 18.24 21.25 17.77
C ASP A 85 16.72 21.00 17.83
N PHE A 86 16.30 19.74 17.70
CA PHE A 86 14.90 19.37 17.83
C PHE A 86 14.36 19.57 19.24
N LEU A 87 15.14 19.23 20.27
CA LEU A 87 14.77 19.55 21.66
C LEU A 87 14.62 21.06 21.89
N SER A 88 15.41 21.88 21.21
CA SER A 88 15.25 23.33 21.27
C SER A 88 13.94 23.77 20.64
N LEU A 89 13.54 23.20 19.51
CA LEU A 89 12.26 23.42 18.86
C LEU A 89 11.07 23.06 19.78
N LEU A 90 11.16 21.92 20.48
CA LEU A 90 10.14 21.50 21.46
C LEU A 90 10.06 22.49 22.64
N ARG A 91 11.18 23.01 23.10
CA ARG A 91 11.21 24.04 24.17
C ARG A 91 10.62 25.38 23.71
N GLU A 92 10.67 25.68 22.43
CA GLU A 92 10.01 26.84 21.81
C GLU A 92 8.51 26.65 21.64
N GLY A 93 7.98 25.47 21.99
CA GLY A 93 6.54 25.17 22.00
C GLY A 93 6.04 24.42 20.77
N PHE A 94 6.91 23.80 19.97
CA PHE A 94 6.43 22.94 18.88
C PHE A 94 5.70 21.73 19.46
N SER A 95 4.46 21.51 18.96
CA SER A 95 3.63 20.35 19.24
C SER A 95 2.88 19.96 17.98
N SER A 96 2.88 18.65 17.66
CA SER A 96 2.11 18.10 16.53
C SER A 96 0.60 18.25 16.76
N TYR A 97 0.16 18.12 18.00
CA TYR A 97 -1.24 18.30 18.39
C TYR A 97 -1.69 19.76 18.21
N ASP A 98 -0.91 20.73 18.71
CA ASP A 98 -1.23 22.15 18.57
C ASP A 98 -1.17 22.61 17.12
N PHE A 99 -0.20 22.11 16.35
CA PHE A 99 -0.10 22.39 14.92
C PHE A 99 -1.34 21.89 14.15
N ALA A 100 -1.84 20.71 14.50
CA ALA A 100 -3.09 20.19 13.95
C ALA A 100 -4.30 21.04 14.38
N THR A 101 -4.31 21.54 15.62
CA THR A 101 -5.39 22.39 16.15
C THR A 101 -5.51 23.69 15.34
N ASP A 102 -4.39 24.29 14.98
CA ASP A 102 -4.40 25.51 14.17
C ASP A 102 -4.89 25.27 12.73
N ILE A 103 -4.56 24.13 12.14
CA ILE A 103 -5.14 23.71 10.85
C ILE A 103 -6.67 23.50 11.01
N CYS A 104 -7.11 22.79 12.05
CA CYS A 104 -8.53 22.55 12.30
C CYS A 104 -9.34 23.84 12.45
N LYS A 105 -8.83 24.83 13.20
CA LYS A 105 -9.49 26.15 13.32
C LYS A 105 -9.74 26.78 11.95
N GLN A 106 -8.72 26.81 11.10
CA GLN A 106 -8.83 27.37 9.75
C GLN A 106 -9.82 26.59 8.88
N ILE A 107 -9.87 25.26 9.00
CA ILE A 107 -10.85 24.43 8.29
C ILE A 107 -12.27 24.72 8.77
N MET A 108 -12.48 24.79 10.09
CA MET A 108 -13.80 25.05 10.68
C MET A 108 -14.36 26.45 10.37
N GLU A 109 -13.49 27.42 10.07
CA GLU A 109 -13.91 28.75 9.58
C GLU A 109 -14.41 28.73 8.14
N GLN A 110 -14.01 27.74 7.34
CA GLN A 110 -14.30 27.67 5.90
C GLN A 110 -15.45 26.69 5.56
N PHE A 111 -15.65 25.65 6.35
CA PHE A 111 -16.55 24.54 6.02
C PHE A 111 -17.63 24.33 7.09
N ASN A 112 -18.84 23.98 6.63
CA ASN A 112 -19.96 23.67 7.50
C ASN A 112 -19.95 22.19 7.93
N LYS A 113 -20.41 21.91 9.15
CA LYS A 113 -20.49 20.55 9.73
C LYS A 113 -21.55 19.64 9.08
N GLN A 114 -22.48 20.22 8.32
CA GLN A 114 -23.59 19.47 7.71
C GLN A 114 -23.17 18.70 6.46
N ASP A 115 -22.05 19.09 5.86
CA ASP A 115 -21.53 18.48 4.65
C ASP A 115 -20.40 17.50 4.98
N ILE A 116 -20.22 16.47 4.14
CA ILE A 116 -19.07 15.59 4.24
C ILE A 116 -17.84 16.38 3.85
N LEU A 117 -16.81 16.33 4.71
CA LEU A 117 -15.51 16.95 4.47
C LEU A 117 -14.52 15.88 4.03
N TYR A 118 -13.91 16.09 2.86
CA TYR A 118 -12.93 15.18 2.30
C TYR A 118 -11.52 15.67 2.63
N MET A 119 -10.76 14.87 3.39
CA MET A 119 -9.35 15.12 3.70
C MET A 119 -8.49 14.31 2.74
N VAL A 120 -7.66 14.97 1.95
CA VAL A 120 -6.96 14.31 0.83
C VAL A 120 -5.46 14.53 0.96
N ASP A 121 -4.67 13.46 0.94
CA ASP A 121 -3.23 13.57 0.84
C ASP A 121 -2.79 14.20 -0.49
N GLY A 122 -1.59 14.79 -0.51
CA GLY A 122 -1.05 15.49 -1.66
C GLY A 122 -0.42 14.56 -2.70
N ASP A 123 0.81 14.18 -2.42
CA ASP A 123 1.68 13.43 -3.34
C ASP A 123 1.15 12.00 -3.58
N LYS A 124 1.11 11.57 -4.84
CA LYS A 124 0.59 10.27 -5.27
C LYS A 124 -0.87 9.97 -4.90
N THR A 125 -1.57 10.94 -4.33
CA THR A 125 -3.00 10.86 -4.02
C THR A 125 -3.81 11.83 -4.86
N ILE A 126 -3.76 13.17 -4.61
CA ILE A 126 -4.46 14.16 -5.44
C ILE A 126 -3.70 14.46 -6.74
N ILE A 127 -2.38 14.35 -6.74
CA ILE A 127 -1.52 14.35 -7.92
C ILE A 127 -0.85 12.99 -8.08
N THR A 128 -0.46 12.63 -9.32
CA THR A 128 0.12 11.30 -9.59
C THR A 128 1.60 11.20 -9.24
N GLN A 129 2.31 12.33 -9.12
CA GLN A 129 3.73 12.39 -8.82
C GLN A 129 4.00 12.59 -7.32
N ASP A 130 5.24 12.30 -6.93
CA ASP A 130 5.88 12.76 -5.70
C ASP A 130 6.52 14.12 -6.00
N SER A 131 5.97 15.20 -5.48
CA SER A 131 6.34 16.57 -5.85
C SER A 131 7.79 16.89 -5.53
N TYR A 132 8.31 16.43 -4.36
CA TYR A 132 9.70 16.65 -3.98
C TYR A 132 10.66 15.91 -4.94
N ARG A 133 10.39 14.64 -5.20
CA ARG A 133 11.22 13.85 -6.11
C ARG A 133 11.17 14.37 -7.53
N PHE A 134 10.00 14.84 -7.98
CA PHE A 134 9.78 15.29 -9.34
C PHE A 134 10.37 16.68 -9.60
N CYS A 135 10.05 17.67 -8.74
CA CYS A 135 10.45 19.05 -8.93
C CYS A 135 11.85 19.39 -8.36
N CYS A 136 12.33 18.65 -7.34
CA CYS A 136 13.61 18.94 -6.71
C CYS A 136 14.69 17.90 -7.05
N ASN A 137 14.39 16.85 -7.85
CA ASN A 137 15.23 15.65 -7.99
C ASN A 137 15.65 15.06 -6.64
N GLY A 138 14.83 15.29 -5.61
CA GLY A 138 15.09 14.92 -4.24
C GLY A 138 15.03 13.41 -4.00
N LYS A 139 15.95 12.92 -3.18
CA LYS A 139 15.91 11.56 -2.62
C LYS A 139 16.28 11.70 -1.16
N THR A 140 15.32 11.53 -0.28
CA THR A 140 15.58 11.48 1.14
C THR A 140 15.60 10.05 1.66
N LYS A 141 16.41 9.81 2.69
CA LYS A 141 16.43 8.56 3.47
C LYS A 141 15.74 8.72 4.83
N ILE A 142 15.29 9.91 5.15
CA ILE A 142 14.74 10.25 6.47
C ILE A 142 13.54 9.36 6.81
N PHE A 143 12.76 8.96 5.80
CA PHE A 143 11.57 8.16 5.96
C PHE A 143 11.77 6.65 5.70
N ASP A 144 13.00 6.19 5.49
CA ASP A 144 13.29 4.76 5.23
C ASP A 144 12.96 3.87 6.44
N GLY A 145 12.92 4.44 7.65
CA GLY A 145 12.47 3.76 8.89
C GLY A 145 10.96 3.72 9.11
N ASP A 146 10.17 4.30 8.21
CA ASP A 146 8.69 4.33 8.26
C ASP A 146 8.07 4.94 9.52
N PHE A 147 8.78 5.82 10.24
CA PHE A 147 8.26 6.39 11.50
C PHE A 147 7.30 7.57 11.29
N TYR A 148 7.61 8.45 10.38
CA TYR A 148 6.78 9.61 9.99
C TYR A 148 6.25 10.47 11.15
N THR A 149 7.09 10.67 12.19
CA THR A 149 6.76 11.55 13.33
C THR A 149 7.25 12.98 13.09
N GLY A 150 6.93 13.92 13.96
CA GLY A 150 7.39 15.29 13.87
C GLY A 150 8.94 15.44 13.88
N TYR A 151 9.68 14.48 14.41
CA TYR A 151 11.14 14.47 14.32
C TYR A 151 11.63 14.24 12.88
N GLN A 152 11.05 13.28 12.15
CA GLN A 152 11.38 13.08 10.75
C GLN A 152 10.99 14.31 9.90
N SER A 153 9.89 14.95 10.24
CA SER A 153 9.46 16.21 9.63
C SER A 153 10.49 17.33 9.84
N PHE A 154 11.02 17.46 11.05
CA PHE A 154 12.10 18.41 11.36
C PHE A 154 13.38 18.12 10.58
N LEU A 155 13.80 16.87 10.48
CA LEU A 155 14.95 16.47 9.68
C LEU A 155 14.76 16.81 8.20
N PHE A 156 13.55 16.57 7.70
CA PHE A 156 13.20 16.88 6.31
C PHE A 156 13.20 18.39 6.05
N GLU A 157 12.67 19.19 6.96
CA GLU A 157 12.74 20.66 6.87
C GLU A 157 14.20 21.16 6.79
N LYS A 158 15.11 20.58 7.56
CA LYS A 158 16.55 20.89 7.47
C LYS A 158 17.15 20.50 6.11
N GLU A 159 16.77 19.36 5.56
CA GLU A 159 17.19 18.93 4.21
C GLU A 159 16.69 19.89 3.12
N LEU A 160 15.45 20.35 3.24
CA LEU A 160 14.83 21.27 2.28
C LEU A 160 15.49 22.64 2.18
N GLN A 161 16.19 23.11 3.21
CA GLN A 161 16.92 24.37 3.20
C GLN A 161 17.99 24.44 2.09
N THR A 162 18.46 23.28 1.62
CA THR A 162 19.44 23.17 0.54
C THR A 162 18.85 22.69 -0.77
N ALA A 163 17.55 22.38 -0.82
CA ALA A 163 16.89 21.89 -2.02
C ALA A 163 16.66 22.99 -3.06
N SER A 164 16.92 22.68 -4.32
CA SER A 164 16.59 23.56 -5.45
C SER A 164 15.29 23.10 -6.11
N ILE A 165 14.33 23.99 -6.23
CA ILE A 165 13.02 23.72 -6.83
C ILE A 165 13.03 24.13 -8.32
N ASP A 166 12.82 23.17 -9.21
CA ASP A 166 12.57 23.41 -10.63
C ASP A 166 11.08 23.65 -10.89
N LYS A 167 10.67 24.92 -10.83
CA LYS A 167 9.28 25.31 -11.03
C LYS A 167 8.75 25.04 -12.45
N SER A 168 9.62 24.85 -13.44
CA SER A 168 9.18 24.56 -14.82
C SER A 168 8.45 23.21 -14.90
N LYS A 169 8.79 22.26 -14.03
CA LYS A 169 8.15 20.95 -13.95
C LYS A 169 6.73 20.95 -13.40
N ILE A 170 6.28 22.03 -12.75
CA ILE A 170 4.91 22.14 -12.21
C ILE A 170 3.86 21.96 -13.31
N ALA A 171 4.16 22.46 -14.53
CA ALA A 171 3.26 22.29 -15.67
C ALA A 171 3.03 20.80 -16.03
N GLU A 172 4.03 19.95 -15.83
CA GLU A 172 4.01 18.51 -16.13
C GLU A 172 3.35 17.66 -15.02
N ILE A 173 3.09 18.24 -13.84
CA ILE A 173 2.36 17.55 -12.79
C ILE A 173 0.95 17.24 -13.28
N THR A 174 0.50 16.01 -13.05
CA THR A 174 -0.82 15.52 -13.47
C THR A 174 -1.72 15.28 -12.26
N ILE A 175 -2.99 15.69 -12.41
CA ILE A 175 -4.03 15.37 -11.42
C ILE A 175 -4.36 13.88 -11.50
N ASN A 176 -4.58 13.28 -10.36
CA ASN A 176 -5.10 11.93 -10.25
C ASN A 176 -6.63 11.97 -10.36
N ASN A 177 -7.15 11.69 -11.53
CA ASN A 177 -8.59 11.78 -11.81
C ASN A 177 -9.40 10.75 -10.99
N GLU A 178 -8.84 9.59 -10.64
CA GLU A 178 -9.51 8.56 -9.83
C GLU A 178 -9.89 9.09 -8.42
N VAL A 179 -9.15 10.08 -7.92
CA VAL A 179 -9.46 10.74 -6.64
C VAL A 179 -10.12 12.10 -6.88
N TYR A 180 -9.58 12.90 -7.80
CA TYR A 180 -10.01 14.27 -8.01
C TYR A 180 -11.47 14.37 -8.46
N ASP A 181 -11.93 13.51 -9.37
CA ASP A 181 -13.33 13.52 -9.87
C ASP A 181 -14.35 13.24 -8.76
N ILE A 182 -13.93 12.51 -7.70
CA ILE A 182 -14.78 12.26 -6.53
C ILE A 182 -14.84 13.51 -5.63
N VAL A 183 -13.70 14.16 -5.38
CA VAL A 183 -13.61 15.22 -4.36
C VAL A 183 -13.87 16.62 -4.91
N ALA A 184 -13.64 16.86 -6.20
CA ALA A 184 -13.71 18.20 -6.80
C ALA A 184 -15.13 18.83 -6.76
N SER A 185 -16.18 18.03 -6.70
CA SER A 185 -17.58 18.48 -6.57
C SER A 185 -18.03 18.61 -5.10
N ASN A 186 -17.15 18.37 -4.14
CA ASN A 186 -17.43 18.31 -2.72
C ASN A 186 -16.53 19.27 -1.92
N ASN A 187 -16.78 19.40 -0.62
CA ASN A 187 -15.91 20.11 0.29
C ASN A 187 -14.65 19.29 0.55
N TYR A 188 -13.49 19.71 0.07
CA TYR A 188 -12.25 18.99 0.30
C TYR A 188 -11.10 19.89 0.71
N VAL A 189 -10.16 19.30 1.44
CA VAL A 189 -8.93 19.92 1.92
C VAL A 189 -7.76 19.00 1.60
N VAL A 190 -6.72 19.56 0.97
CA VAL A 190 -5.47 18.83 0.74
C VAL A 190 -4.54 19.02 1.93
N LEU A 191 -4.04 17.91 2.50
CA LEU A 191 -3.02 17.88 3.56
C LEU A 191 -1.74 17.26 3.03
N SER A 192 -0.70 18.05 2.77
CA SER A 192 0.57 17.56 2.24
C SER A 192 1.72 17.77 3.21
N SER A 193 2.56 16.74 3.36
CA SER A 193 3.86 16.81 4.06
C SER A 193 4.95 17.49 3.22
N GLY A 194 4.61 18.01 2.04
CA GLY A 194 5.53 18.60 1.09
C GLY A 194 5.90 20.06 1.38
N ILE A 195 6.71 20.62 0.49
CA ILE A 195 7.21 22.00 0.58
C ILE A 195 6.06 22.98 0.36
N LYS A 196 5.84 23.89 1.32
CA LYS A 196 4.73 24.85 1.30
C LYS A 196 4.66 25.66 0.00
N ASP A 197 5.78 26.28 -0.41
CA ASP A 197 5.81 27.14 -1.59
C ASP A 197 5.57 26.34 -2.88
N LEU A 198 6.17 25.16 -2.99
CA LEU A 198 5.95 24.27 -4.14
C LEU A 198 4.48 23.86 -4.25
N TRP A 199 3.88 23.47 -3.14
CA TRP A 199 2.47 23.06 -3.10
C TRP A 199 1.52 24.25 -3.37
N SER A 200 1.88 25.46 -2.92
CA SER A 200 1.12 26.67 -3.28
C SER A 200 1.11 26.92 -4.79
N ASP A 201 2.27 26.77 -5.44
CA ASP A 201 2.39 26.89 -6.89
C ASP A 201 1.61 25.78 -7.63
N ILE A 202 1.69 24.52 -7.14
CA ILE A 202 0.93 23.39 -7.69
C ILE A 202 -0.58 23.62 -7.55
N ALA A 203 -1.05 24.02 -6.37
CA ALA A 203 -2.47 24.27 -6.11
C ALA A 203 -3.02 25.35 -7.02
N ASN A 204 -2.27 26.44 -7.20
CA ASN A 204 -2.63 27.53 -8.13
C ASN A 204 -2.68 27.04 -9.59
N ALA A 205 -1.64 26.32 -10.04
CA ALA A 205 -1.54 25.84 -11.42
C ALA A 205 -2.62 24.82 -11.77
N LYS A 206 -2.99 23.96 -10.80
CA LYS A 206 -3.98 22.88 -10.97
C LYS A 206 -5.38 23.25 -10.48
N LYS A 207 -5.57 24.46 -9.96
CA LYS A 207 -6.85 24.97 -9.42
C LYS A 207 -7.42 24.05 -8.31
N LEU A 208 -6.55 23.58 -7.42
CA LEU A 208 -6.97 22.81 -6.26
C LEU A 208 -7.68 23.73 -5.25
N GLY A 209 -8.55 23.17 -4.45
CA GLY A 209 -9.27 23.86 -3.38
C GLY A 209 -8.39 24.25 -2.19
N THR A 210 -8.98 24.23 -0.99
CA THR A 210 -8.25 24.52 0.25
C THR A 210 -7.09 23.54 0.45
N MET A 211 -5.90 24.06 0.75
CA MET A 211 -4.68 23.27 0.88
C MET A 211 -3.83 23.74 2.04
N PHE A 212 -3.34 22.79 2.83
CA PHE A 212 -2.30 22.97 3.82
C PHE A 212 -1.10 22.11 3.44
N ALA A 213 0.07 22.73 3.34
CA ALA A 213 1.31 22.03 3.06
C ALA A 213 2.41 22.53 3.98
N SER A 214 3.10 21.58 4.60
CA SER A 214 4.27 21.82 5.43
C SER A 214 4.97 20.49 5.67
N PRO A 215 6.31 20.44 5.72
CA PRO A 215 7.05 19.27 6.18
C PRO A 215 6.56 18.77 7.56
N TYR A 216 6.07 19.67 8.40
CA TYR A 216 5.52 19.34 9.73
C TYR A 216 4.13 18.69 9.73
N ILE A 217 3.47 18.56 8.58
CA ILE A 217 2.24 17.76 8.46
C ILE A 217 2.63 16.27 8.44
N SER A 218 3.06 15.77 9.61
CA SER A 218 3.43 14.38 9.84
C SER A 218 2.20 13.45 9.87
N ALA A 219 2.43 12.15 10.03
CA ALA A 219 1.35 11.18 10.21
C ALA A 219 0.48 11.52 11.44
N ASP A 220 1.11 11.99 12.52
CA ASP A 220 0.39 12.37 13.75
C ASP A 220 -0.43 13.65 13.55
N VAL A 221 0.09 14.64 12.83
CA VAL A 221 -0.66 15.85 12.51
C VAL A 221 -1.88 15.52 11.65
N LYS A 222 -1.72 14.70 10.60
CA LYS A 222 -2.86 14.24 9.78
C LYS A 222 -3.92 13.53 10.61
N TYR A 223 -3.49 12.67 11.53
CA TYR A 223 -4.38 11.98 12.47
C TYR A 223 -5.13 12.97 13.35
N TYR A 224 -4.43 13.88 14.02
CA TYR A 224 -5.04 14.85 14.94
C TYR A 224 -6.00 15.82 14.25
N VAL A 225 -5.71 16.21 13.00
CA VAL A 225 -6.64 17.04 12.21
C VAL A 225 -7.97 16.30 12.04
N VAL A 226 -7.95 15.04 11.61
CA VAL A 226 -9.18 14.27 11.41
C VAL A 226 -9.90 14.00 12.73
N LYS A 227 -9.16 13.60 13.77
CA LYS A 227 -9.72 13.36 15.11
C LYS A 227 -10.46 14.59 15.64
N GLN A 228 -9.80 15.74 15.65
CA GLN A 228 -10.40 16.99 16.17
C GLN A 228 -11.61 17.43 15.35
N LEU A 229 -11.58 17.31 14.02
CA LEU A 229 -12.75 17.62 13.18
C LEU A 229 -13.95 16.72 13.53
N ARG A 230 -13.73 15.41 13.72
CA ARG A 230 -14.77 14.47 14.15
C ARG A 230 -15.28 14.78 15.56
N GLU A 231 -14.41 15.07 16.50
CA GLU A 231 -14.79 15.52 17.86
C GLU A 231 -15.65 16.80 17.85
N HIS A 232 -15.44 17.65 16.84
CA HIS A 232 -16.27 18.84 16.62
C HIS A 232 -17.54 18.55 15.78
N GLY A 233 -17.81 17.30 15.45
CA GLY A 233 -19.05 16.85 14.78
C GLY A 233 -19.06 16.95 13.27
N TYR A 234 -17.89 17.00 12.61
CA TYR A 234 -17.77 16.83 11.15
C TYR A 234 -17.83 15.37 10.78
N THR A 235 -18.45 15.06 9.64
CA THR A 235 -18.29 13.76 8.97
C THR A 235 -17.10 13.86 8.03
N VAL A 236 -16.07 13.07 8.29
CA VAL A 236 -14.78 13.14 7.57
C VAL A 236 -14.53 11.89 6.77
N PHE A 237 -14.31 12.04 5.45
CA PHE A 237 -13.81 11.00 4.57
C PHE A 237 -12.35 11.34 4.21
N ALA A 238 -11.46 10.36 4.28
CA ALA A 238 -10.03 10.61 4.07
C ALA A 238 -9.46 9.76 2.93
N TYR A 239 -8.52 10.34 2.17
CA TYR A 239 -7.82 9.72 1.03
C TYR A 239 -6.31 9.83 1.21
N GLY A 240 -5.57 8.72 0.97
CA GLY A 240 -4.11 8.67 1.05
C GLY A 240 -3.56 7.45 0.35
N ASP A 241 -2.23 7.37 0.11
CA ASP A 241 -1.57 6.30 -0.64
C ASP A 241 -0.53 5.50 0.16
N SER A 242 -0.16 5.95 1.34
CA SER A 242 1.02 5.47 2.03
C SER A 242 0.85 5.31 3.55
N LYS A 243 1.88 4.79 4.22
CA LYS A 243 1.88 4.57 5.68
C LYS A 243 1.68 5.86 6.48
N ILE A 244 2.18 7.00 5.96
CA ILE A 244 1.98 8.31 6.61
C ILE A 244 0.50 8.68 6.76
N ASP A 245 -0.37 8.14 5.91
CA ASP A 245 -1.79 8.45 5.88
C ASP A 245 -2.63 7.48 6.71
N LEU A 246 -2.10 6.29 7.06
CA LEU A 246 -2.91 5.23 7.66
C LEU A 246 -3.64 5.65 8.93
N TYR A 247 -3.00 6.43 9.80
CA TYR A 247 -3.66 6.91 11.04
C TYR A 247 -4.82 7.85 10.71
N MET A 248 -4.63 8.77 9.76
CA MET A 248 -5.69 9.64 9.23
C MET A 248 -6.83 8.83 8.61
N LEU A 249 -6.51 7.84 7.79
CA LEU A 249 -7.50 7.01 7.11
C LEU A 249 -8.33 6.15 8.06
N ARG A 250 -7.69 5.60 9.11
CA ARG A 250 -8.35 4.77 10.12
C ARG A 250 -9.20 5.59 11.08
N GLU A 251 -8.81 6.83 11.35
CA GLU A 251 -9.54 7.75 12.20
C GLU A 251 -10.77 8.34 11.51
N ALA A 252 -10.77 8.51 10.20
CA ALA A 252 -11.89 9.04 9.44
C ALA A 252 -13.14 8.14 9.52
N ASP A 253 -14.34 8.72 9.33
CA ASP A 253 -15.59 7.95 9.22
C ASP A 253 -15.54 6.98 8.03
N LYS A 254 -14.76 7.32 7.00
CA LYS A 254 -14.45 6.43 5.89
C LYS A 254 -13.06 6.74 5.33
N GLY A 255 -12.18 5.75 5.38
CA GLY A 255 -10.82 5.86 4.83
C GLY A 255 -10.72 5.18 3.46
N PHE A 256 -10.18 5.90 2.49
CA PHE A 256 -9.94 5.43 1.12
C PHE A 256 -8.44 5.36 0.86
N LEU A 257 -7.94 4.16 0.59
CA LEU A 257 -6.53 3.96 0.29
C LEU A 257 -6.32 3.87 -1.21
N TYR A 258 -5.62 4.87 -1.77
CA TYR A 258 -5.25 4.85 -3.18
C TYR A 258 -4.06 3.91 -3.39
N ILE A 259 -4.28 2.82 -4.09
CA ILE A 259 -3.26 1.81 -4.43
C ILE A 259 -2.70 2.08 -5.82
N GLY A 260 -3.51 2.64 -6.71
CA GLY A 260 -3.12 2.88 -8.10
C GLY A 260 -2.80 1.57 -8.83
N LYS A 261 -1.72 1.60 -9.60
CA LYS A 261 -1.17 0.40 -10.30
C LYS A 261 -0.28 -0.44 -9.40
N ARG A 262 0.19 0.14 -8.30
CA ARG A 262 1.19 -0.50 -7.43
C ARG A 262 1.08 0.03 -6.00
N ARG A 263 0.92 -0.90 -5.07
CA ARG A 263 0.91 -0.60 -3.64
C ARG A 263 2.20 0.09 -3.21
N SER A 264 2.11 1.11 -2.36
CA SER A 264 3.28 1.75 -1.75
C SER A 264 4.10 0.75 -0.94
N ARG A 265 5.42 0.83 -1.04
CA ARG A 265 6.34 -0.05 -0.29
C ARG A 265 6.18 0.10 1.21
N SER A 266 5.89 1.30 1.70
CA SER A 266 5.67 1.58 3.11
C SER A 266 4.47 0.84 3.71
N LEU A 267 3.57 0.31 2.87
CA LEU A 267 2.39 -0.45 3.28
C LEU A 267 2.63 -1.97 3.34
N LYS A 268 3.85 -2.45 3.04
CA LYS A 268 4.14 -3.88 2.83
C LYS A 268 3.64 -4.77 3.97
N ASN A 269 3.85 -4.34 5.21
CA ASN A 269 3.51 -5.12 6.41
C ASN A 269 2.26 -4.60 7.13
N GLU A 270 1.56 -3.60 6.54
CA GLU A 270 0.41 -2.98 7.17
C GLU A 270 -0.89 -3.73 6.89
N SER A 271 -1.72 -3.88 7.90
CA SER A 271 -3.11 -4.31 7.71
C SER A 271 -3.91 -3.21 7.02
N LEU A 272 -4.65 -3.55 5.97
CA LEU A 272 -5.53 -2.62 5.26
C LEU A 272 -7.01 -2.85 5.60
N SER A 273 -7.29 -3.67 6.61
CA SER A 273 -8.65 -3.94 7.08
C SER A 273 -9.37 -2.64 7.43
N GLY A 274 -10.63 -2.53 7.05
CA GLY A 274 -11.47 -1.36 7.29
C GLY A 274 -11.27 -0.20 6.30
N LEU A 275 -10.28 -0.27 5.41
CA LEU A 275 -10.05 0.75 4.38
C LEU A 275 -10.67 0.35 3.04
N VAL A 276 -11.14 1.35 2.28
CA VAL A 276 -11.67 1.16 0.93
C VAL A 276 -10.54 1.37 -0.09
N PRO A 277 -10.12 0.34 -0.83
CA PRO A 277 -9.05 0.51 -1.81
C PRO A 277 -9.56 1.20 -3.08
N ILE A 278 -8.74 2.08 -3.64
CA ILE A 278 -8.94 2.70 -4.96
C ILE A 278 -7.78 2.28 -5.87
N TYR A 279 -8.11 1.79 -7.05
CA TYR A 279 -7.15 1.31 -8.04
C TYR A 279 -7.19 2.17 -9.30
N ASP A 280 -6.04 2.38 -9.90
CA ASP A 280 -5.89 3.02 -11.20
C ASP A 280 -6.10 1.94 -12.30
N HIS A 281 -7.05 2.18 -13.20
CA HIS A 281 -7.33 1.34 -14.37
C HIS A 281 -7.61 -0.15 -14.12
N SER A 282 -8.11 -0.53 -12.97
CA SER A 282 -8.50 -1.92 -12.67
C SER A 282 -7.36 -2.97 -12.65
N LEU A 283 -6.15 -2.64 -13.10
CA LEU A 283 -5.01 -3.55 -13.13
C LEU A 283 -4.01 -3.27 -12.02
N VAL A 284 -3.80 -4.24 -11.15
CA VAL A 284 -2.78 -4.23 -10.09
C VAL A 284 -1.70 -5.26 -10.42
N VAL A 285 -0.46 -4.81 -10.60
CA VAL A 285 0.70 -5.66 -10.80
C VAL A 285 1.55 -5.64 -9.53
N LEU A 286 1.73 -6.80 -8.90
CA LEU A 286 2.34 -6.93 -7.56
C LEU A 286 3.84 -7.30 -7.59
N ALA A 287 4.42 -7.44 -8.76
CA ALA A 287 5.64 -8.22 -8.98
C ALA A 287 6.96 -7.60 -8.53
N ASP A 288 7.04 -6.32 -8.25
CA ASP A 288 8.37 -5.68 -8.19
C ASP A 288 8.93 -5.44 -6.79
N GLU A 289 8.26 -5.88 -5.73
CA GLU A 289 8.51 -5.41 -4.36
C GLU A 289 9.28 -6.39 -3.46
N ASP A 290 9.44 -7.66 -3.89
CA ASP A 290 9.97 -8.74 -3.06
C ASP A 290 10.98 -9.56 -3.87
N GLU A 291 12.19 -9.76 -3.35
CA GLU A 291 13.23 -10.57 -3.99
C GLU A 291 12.79 -12.01 -4.21
N GLU A 292 12.02 -12.60 -3.28
CA GLU A 292 11.48 -13.96 -3.42
C GLU A 292 10.48 -14.02 -4.58
N VAL A 293 9.61 -13.01 -4.71
CA VAL A 293 8.67 -12.90 -5.83
C VAL A 293 9.43 -12.80 -7.15
N GLN A 294 10.48 -12.01 -7.22
CA GLN A 294 11.31 -11.89 -8.41
C GLN A 294 11.98 -13.22 -8.79
N ALA A 295 12.46 -13.99 -7.80
CA ALA A 295 13.04 -15.31 -8.04
C ALA A 295 11.98 -16.29 -8.60
N ASP A 296 10.78 -16.32 -8.05
CA ASP A 296 9.70 -17.16 -8.55
C ASP A 296 9.20 -16.74 -9.94
N ILE A 297 9.14 -15.43 -10.21
CA ILE A 297 8.85 -14.91 -11.56
C ILE A 297 9.91 -15.37 -12.58
N ALA A 298 11.19 -15.34 -12.18
CA ALA A 298 12.27 -15.82 -13.04
C ALA A 298 12.10 -17.31 -13.39
N ILE A 299 11.70 -18.15 -12.42
CA ILE A 299 11.35 -19.57 -12.63
C ILE A 299 10.18 -19.70 -13.61
N CYS A 300 9.17 -18.86 -13.50
CA CYS A 300 7.96 -18.94 -14.33
C CYS A 300 8.17 -18.47 -15.78
N LYS A 301 9.22 -17.70 -16.09
CA LYS A 301 9.51 -17.27 -17.45
C LYS A 301 9.66 -18.44 -18.41
N SER A 302 9.16 -18.31 -19.64
CA SER A 302 9.18 -19.41 -20.64
C SER A 302 10.59 -19.82 -21.04
N ASN A 303 11.57 -18.92 -20.93
CA ASN A 303 12.98 -19.15 -21.23
C ASN A 303 13.82 -19.63 -20.04
N SER A 304 13.21 -19.90 -18.89
CA SER A 304 13.93 -20.39 -17.70
C SER A 304 14.43 -21.83 -17.85
N GLY A 305 13.89 -22.60 -18.81
CA GLY A 305 14.17 -24.04 -18.94
C GLY A 305 13.57 -24.90 -17.80
N ILE A 306 12.86 -24.31 -16.85
CA ILE A 306 12.31 -25.01 -15.68
C ILE A 306 10.91 -25.54 -15.96
N SER A 307 10.64 -26.80 -15.56
CA SER A 307 9.36 -27.49 -15.71
C SER A 307 9.05 -28.36 -14.49
N GLY A 308 7.87 -28.98 -14.47
CA GLY A 308 7.43 -29.94 -13.43
C GLY A 308 7.27 -29.29 -12.06
N SER A 309 7.61 -30.05 -11.01
CA SER A 309 7.33 -29.69 -9.62
C SER A 309 7.94 -28.34 -9.17
N ARG A 310 9.13 -28.03 -9.65
CA ARG A 310 9.79 -26.74 -9.31
C ARG A 310 9.02 -25.54 -9.88
N LEU A 311 8.54 -25.65 -11.12
CA LEU A 311 7.69 -24.62 -11.74
C LEU A 311 6.33 -24.55 -11.03
N ALA A 312 5.73 -25.69 -10.70
CA ALA A 312 4.46 -25.77 -9.98
C ALA A 312 4.56 -25.10 -8.61
N ALA A 313 5.62 -25.39 -7.85
CA ALA A 313 5.85 -24.76 -6.53
C ALA A 313 5.98 -23.23 -6.63
N ALA A 314 6.67 -22.70 -7.63
CA ALA A 314 6.75 -21.25 -7.87
C ALA A 314 5.36 -20.65 -8.19
N HIS A 315 4.52 -21.35 -8.96
CA HIS A 315 3.15 -20.92 -9.24
C HIS A 315 2.29 -20.88 -7.97
N VAL A 316 2.41 -21.88 -7.08
CA VAL A 316 1.69 -21.90 -5.82
C VAL A 316 2.08 -20.69 -4.94
N ARG A 317 3.39 -20.45 -4.74
CA ARG A 317 3.86 -19.31 -3.92
C ARG A 317 3.40 -17.95 -4.46
N LEU A 318 3.50 -17.74 -5.77
CA LEU A 318 3.02 -16.52 -6.40
C LEU A 318 1.49 -16.37 -6.26
N GLY A 319 0.76 -17.47 -6.44
CA GLY A 319 -0.69 -17.49 -6.22
C GLY A 319 -1.06 -17.18 -4.77
N GLU A 320 -0.37 -17.75 -3.81
CA GLU A 320 -0.60 -17.49 -2.39
C GLU A 320 -0.37 -16.01 -2.01
N LYS A 321 0.66 -15.38 -2.55
CA LYS A 321 0.89 -13.94 -2.36
C LYS A 321 -0.25 -13.09 -2.90
N ILE A 322 -0.76 -13.40 -4.11
CA ILE A 322 -1.95 -12.73 -4.67
C ILE A 322 -3.18 -12.99 -3.81
N GLY A 323 -3.41 -14.23 -3.40
CA GLY A 323 -4.54 -14.60 -2.56
C GLY A 323 -4.54 -13.85 -1.22
N ARG A 324 -3.41 -13.78 -0.54
CA ARG A 324 -3.25 -13.00 0.71
C ARG A 324 -3.52 -11.51 0.49
N HIS A 325 -3.08 -10.96 -0.64
CA HIS A 325 -3.37 -9.57 -0.97
C HIS A 325 -4.86 -9.34 -1.17
N ILE A 326 -5.55 -10.23 -1.90
CA ILE A 326 -7.01 -10.17 -2.08
C ILE A 326 -7.72 -10.25 -0.73
N ALA A 327 -7.34 -11.19 0.15
CA ALA A 327 -7.92 -11.33 1.49
C ALA A 327 -7.70 -10.08 2.36
N THR A 328 -6.53 -9.45 2.27
CA THR A 328 -6.23 -8.23 3.04
C THR A 328 -7.08 -7.05 2.58
N VAL A 329 -7.28 -6.92 1.27
CA VAL A 329 -8.04 -5.80 0.68
C VAL A 329 -9.55 -6.00 0.81
N PHE A 330 -10.00 -7.26 0.82
CA PHE A 330 -11.44 -7.60 0.81
C PHE A 330 -11.79 -8.65 1.87
N PRO A 331 -11.60 -8.36 3.16
CA PRO A 331 -11.63 -9.39 4.21
C PRO A 331 -13.02 -9.98 4.48
N GLU A 332 -14.11 -9.33 4.12
CA GLU A 332 -15.44 -9.61 4.68
C GLU A 332 -16.43 -10.24 3.70
N LYS A 333 -16.06 -10.50 2.46
CA LYS A 333 -17.02 -11.06 1.51
C LYS A 333 -16.91 -12.56 1.38
N ASN A 334 -18.07 -13.21 1.34
CA ASN A 334 -18.20 -14.61 0.93
C ASN A 334 -17.68 -14.75 -0.51
N THR A 335 -16.51 -15.35 -0.67
CA THR A 335 -15.75 -15.38 -1.92
C THR A 335 -15.60 -16.80 -2.44
N SER A 336 -15.78 -16.97 -3.77
CA SER A 336 -15.43 -18.20 -4.50
C SER A 336 -14.14 -17.99 -5.30
N ILE A 337 -13.31 -19.02 -5.35
CA ILE A 337 -12.13 -19.07 -6.21
C ILE A 337 -12.40 -20.05 -7.35
N LEU A 338 -12.53 -19.55 -8.58
CA LEU A 338 -12.78 -20.35 -9.77
C LEU A 338 -11.49 -20.50 -10.59
N VAL A 339 -10.91 -21.69 -10.55
CA VAL A 339 -9.63 -22.00 -11.21
C VAL A 339 -9.87 -22.61 -12.58
N LEU A 340 -9.24 -22.05 -13.61
CA LEU A 340 -9.33 -22.54 -14.99
C LEU A 340 -8.23 -23.58 -15.28
N GLU A 341 -8.65 -24.80 -15.50
CA GLU A 341 -7.77 -25.93 -15.82
C GLU A 341 -7.30 -25.84 -17.30
N ARG A 342 -6.12 -26.31 -17.64
CA ARG A 342 -5.05 -26.94 -16.86
C ARG A 342 -4.05 -25.91 -16.33
N GLY A 343 -3.83 -24.83 -17.09
CA GLY A 343 -2.77 -23.85 -16.83
C GLY A 343 -2.87 -23.18 -15.47
N GLY A 344 -4.09 -22.86 -15.05
CA GLY A 344 -4.38 -22.17 -13.80
C GLY A 344 -4.22 -23.00 -12.54
N ARG A 345 -4.12 -24.34 -12.62
CA ARG A 345 -4.21 -25.25 -11.47
C ARG A 345 -3.32 -24.83 -10.30
N PHE A 346 -2.02 -24.88 -10.42
CA PHE A 346 -1.10 -24.66 -9.31
C PHE A 346 -1.11 -23.20 -8.82
N PHE A 347 -1.28 -22.26 -9.73
CA PHE A 347 -1.43 -20.85 -9.35
C PHE A 347 -2.74 -20.62 -8.59
N GLY A 348 -3.82 -21.27 -9.03
CA GLY A 348 -5.12 -21.23 -8.39
C GLY A 348 -5.16 -21.88 -7.02
N ASP A 349 -4.45 -23.01 -6.83
CA ASP A 349 -4.27 -23.62 -5.50
C ASP A 349 -3.62 -22.63 -4.54
N GLY A 350 -2.60 -21.89 -5.00
CA GLY A 350 -1.97 -20.82 -4.21
C GLY A 350 -2.92 -19.68 -3.90
N VAL A 351 -3.67 -19.15 -4.88
CA VAL A 351 -4.66 -18.10 -4.64
C VAL A 351 -5.68 -18.54 -3.59
N TYR A 352 -6.17 -19.76 -3.68
CA TYR A 352 -7.09 -20.32 -2.68
C TYR A 352 -6.45 -20.41 -1.29
N MET A 353 -5.20 -20.87 -1.18
CA MET A 353 -4.47 -20.95 0.10
C MET A 353 -4.32 -19.57 0.75
N GLY A 354 -4.10 -18.53 -0.06
CA GLY A 354 -3.92 -17.16 0.42
C GLY A 354 -5.23 -16.42 0.70
N ALA A 355 -6.26 -16.61 -0.12
CA ALA A 355 -7.52 -15.88 -0.03
C ALA A 355 -8.59 -16.61 0.80
N GLY A 356 -8.53 -17.94 0.89
CA GLY A 356 -9.62 -18.74 1.45
C GLY A 356 -10.87 -18.77 0.57
N GLY A 357 -12.00 -19.13 1.14
CA GLY A 357 -13.31 -19.15 0.45
C GLY A 357 -13.72 -20.52 -0.09
N ILE A 358 -14.59 -20.53 -1.11
CA ILE A 358 -15.11 -21.75 -1.75
C ILE A 358 -14.30 -22.02 -3.02
N PHE A 359 -13.73 -23.21 -3.13
CA PHE A 359 -12.90 -23.58 -4.28
C PHE A 359 -13.69 -24.29 -5.37
N TYR A 360 -13.59 -23.78 -6.60
CA TYR A 360 -14.08 -24.41 -7.81
C TYR A 360 -12.92 -24.58 -8.81
N SER A 361 -12.93 -25.70 -9.52
CA SER A 361 -11.98 -25.95 -10.62
C SER A 361 -12.77 -26.44 -11.82
N MET A 362 -12.52 -25.88 -13.00
CA MET A 362 -13.20 -26.29 -14.23
C MET A 362 -12.27 -26.33 -15.43
N ASN A 363 -12.53 -27.24 -16.35
CA ASN A 363 -11.91 -27.23 -17.66
C ASN A 363 -12.86 -26.53 -18.67
N PRO A 364 -12.57 -25.29 -19.06
CA PRO A 364 -13.51 -24.48 -19.87
C PRO A 364 -13.72 -25.01 -21.31
N LYS A 365 -13.01 -26.06 -21.70
CA LYS A 365 -13.19 -26.74 -22.99
C LYS A 365 -14.08 -27.98 -22.89
N LYS A 366 -14.42 -28.44 -21.70
CA LYS A 366 -15.09 -29.73 -21.45
C LYS A 366 -16.27 -29.60 -20.49
N GLU A 367 -16.35 -28.54 -19.73
CA GLU A 367 -17.28 -28.37 -18.63
C GLU A 367 -17.97 -27.01 -18.73
N ASP A 368 -19.22 -26.96 -18.31
CA ASP A 368 -19.98 -25.72 -18.18
C ASP A 368 -19.49 -24.92 -16.96
N THR A 369 -19.70 -23.60 -17.00
CA THR A 369 -19.34 -22.74 -15.89
C THR A 369 -20.21 -23.05 -14.68
N PRO A 370 -19.63 -23.31 -13.49
CA PRO A 370 -20.40 -23.63 -12.31
C PRO A 370 -21.26 -22.46 -11.86
N VAL A 371 -22.43 -22.76 -11.26
CA VAL A 371 -23.27 -21.72 -10.65
C VAL A 371 -22.58 -21.20 -9.39
N ILE A 372 -22.25 -19.91 -9.36
CA ILE A 372 -21.59 -19.23 -8.26
C ILE A 372 -22.62 -18.41 -7.48
N ASN A 373 -22.83 -18.76 -6.22
CA ASN A 373 -23.83 -18.13 -5.34
C ASN A 373 -23.19 -17.22 -4.26
N THR A 374 -21.91 -16.97 -4.33
CA THR A 374 -21.19 -16.07 -3.41
C THR A 374 -21.33 -14.61 -3.85
N GLU A 375 -21.01 -13.69 -2.96
CA GLU A 375 -21.02 -12.25 -3.25
C GLU A 375 -19.88 -11.86 -4.19
N ARG A 376 -18.80 -12.65 -4.21
CA ARG A 376 -17.61 -12.42 -5.03
C ARG A 376 -17.10 -13.70 -5.66
N VAL A 377 -16.55 -13.58 -6.86
CA VAL A 377 -15.76 -14.63 -7.50
C VAL A 377 -14.39 -14.11 -7.92
N VAL A 378 -13.34 -14.86 -7.63
CA VAL A 378 -11.99 -14.66 -8.18
C VAL A 378 -11.77 -15.70 -9.26
N ILE A 379 -11.73 -15.26 -10.53
CA ILE A 379 -11.43 -16.13 -11.67
C ILE A 379 -9.93 -16.20 -11.86
N VAL A 380 -9.38 -17.41 -11.83
CA VAL A 380 -7.92 -17.62 -11.78
C VAL A 380 -7.43 -18.39 -13.00
N ASP A 381 -6.45 -17.81 -13.72
CA ASP A 381 -5.66 -18.52 -14.75
C ASP A 381 -4.17 -18.19 -14.58
N SER A 382 -3.30 -19.08 -15.00
CA SER A 382 -1.85 -18.81 -14.97
C SER A 382 -1.41 -17.81 -16.03
N VAL A 383 -1.98 -17.86 -17.22
CA VAL A 383 -1.58 -17.01 -18.36
C VAL A 383 -2.79 -16.50 -19.12
N ILE A 384 -3.06 -15.23 -18.99
CA ILE A 384 -4.11 -14.56 -19.77
C ILE A 384 -3.49 -13.99 -21.06
N ASN A 385 -3.85 -14.55 -22.19
CA ASN A 385 -3.40 -14.09 -23.50
C ASN A 385 -4.34 -13.00 -24.06
N THR A 386 -5.45 -13.39 -24.69
CA THR A 386 -6.41 -12.44 -25.26
C THR A 386 -7.54 -12.05 -24.31
N GLY A 387 -7.71 -12.76 -23.20
CA GLY A 387 -8.78 -12.53 -22.23
C GLY A 387 -10.18 -12.99 -22.64
N LYS A 388 -10.42 -13.35 -23.92
CA LYS A 388 -11.76 -13.69 -24.44
C LYS A 388 -12.44 -14.84 -23.70
N LEU A 389 -11.66 -15.84 -23.27
CA LEU A 389 -12.22 -16.96 -22.49
C LEU A 389 -12.75 -16.52 -21.14
N ILE A 390 -11.99 -15.68 -20.44
CA ILE A 390 -12.40 -15.16 -19.13
C ILE A 390 -13.65 -14.29 -19.26
N MET A 391 -13.72 -13.41 -20.29
CA MET A 391 -14.90 -12.61 -20.51
C MET A 391 -16.16 -13.46 -20.74
N ARG A 392 -16.07 -14.53 -21.53
CA ARG A 392 -17.17 -15.48 -21.71
C ARG A 392 -17.64 -16.07 -20.38
N ILE A 393 -16.69 -16.52 -19.54
CA ILE A 393 -17.02 -17.08 -18.22
C ILE A 393 -17.65 -16.03 -17.31
N ILE A 394 -17.18 -14.79 -17.34
CA ILE A 394 -17.79 -13.67 -16.60
C ILE A 394 -19.25 -13.46 -17.04
N ASP A 395 -19.51 -13.45 -18.35
CA ASP A 395 -20.88 -13.28 -18.87
C ASP A 395 -21.78 -14.43 -18.42
N GLU A 396 -21.30 -15.68 -18.48
CA GLU A 396 -22.02 -16.85 -18.00
C GLU A 396 -22.32 -16.78 -16.49
N ILE A 397 -21.37 -16.36 -15.66
CA ILE A 397 -21.57 -16.18 -14.21
C ILE A 397 -22.58 -15.05 -13.94
N LYS A 398 -22.43 -13.90 -14.60
CA LYS A 398 -23.32 -12.75 -14.40
C LYS A 398 -24.72 -12.99 -14.91
N ASN A 399 -24.93 -13.87 -15.86
CA ASN A 399 -26.28 -14.29 -16.29
C ASN A 399 -27.05 -15.02 -15.16
N HIS A 400 -26.32 -15.74 -14.29
CA HIS A 400 -26.94 -16.44 -13.15
C HIS A 400 -26.94 -15.56 -11.88
N ASN A 401 -25.92 -14.72 -11.68
CA ASN A 401 -25.79 -13.83 -10.54
C ASN A 401 -25.35 -12.42 -10.99
N PRO A 402 -26.30 -11.56 -11.43
CA PRO A 402 -25.96 -10.23 -11.98
C PRO A 402 -25.24 -9.29 -11.01
N GLY A 403 -25.41 -9.48 -9.70
CA GLY A 403 -24.81 -8.63 -8.65
C GLY A 403 -23.44 -9.11 -8.17
N ILE A 404 -22.90 -10.19 -8.74
CA ILE A 404 -21.63 -10.75 -8.28
C ILE A 404 -20.46 -9.80 -8.56
N ASP A 405 -19.62 -9.62 -7.57
CA ASP A 405 -18.35 -8.90 -7.70
C ASP A 405 -17.28 -9.83 -8.31
N VAL A 406 -16.68 -9.41 -9.42
CA VAL A 406 -15.74 -10.24 -10.17
C VAL A 406 -14.33 -9.68 -10.08
N ILE A 407 -13.39 -10.51 -9.61
CA ILE A 407 -11.96 -10.25 -9.59
C ILE A 407 -11.28 -11.28 -10.52
N ILE A 408 -10.22 -10.86 -11.20
CA ILE A 408 -9.39 -11.71 -12.05
C ILE A 408 -8.01 -11.82 -11.43
N ALA A 409 -7.48 -13.04 -11.31
CA ALA A 409 -6.12 -13.29 -10.80
C ALA A 409 -5.29 -14.06 -11.84
N ALA A 410 -4.09 -13.58 -12.14
CA ALA A 410 -3.21 -14.20 -13.12
C ALA A 410 -1.74 -14.19 -12.70
N ASN A 411 -0.97 -15.25 -13.05
CA ASN A 411 0.47 -15.16 -12.95
C ASN A 411 1.06 -14.24 -14.04
N VAL A 412 0.49 -14.28 -15.23
CA VAL A 412 0.89 -13.41 -16.35
C VAL A 412 -0.34 -12.94 -17.12
N ILE A 413 -0.45 -11.64 -17.35
CA ILE A 413 -1.40 -11.07 -18.30
C ILE A 413 -0.66 -10.42 -19.48
N GLN A 414 -1.12 -10.66 -20.69
CA GLN A 414 -0.62 -9.99 -21.88
C GLN A 414 -1.14 -8.56 -21.95
N ASN A 415 -0.30 -7.62 -22.40
CA ASN A 415 -0.64 -6.20 -22.46
C ASN A 415 -1.90 -5.94 -23.32
N GLU A 416 -2.11 -6.73 -24.40
CA GLU A 416 -3.29 -6.60 -25.26
C GLU A 416 -4.62 -7.02 -24.60
N ALA A 417 -4.56 -7.80 -23.51
CA ALA A 417 -5.76 -8.21 -22.79
C ALA A 417 -6.21 -7.20 -21.74
N VAL A 418 -5.36 -6.25 -21.34
CA VAL A 418 -5.63 -5.32 -20.22
C VAL A 418 -6.85 -4.47 -20.51
N GLU A 419 -6.97 -3.91 -21.71
CA GLU A 419 -8.09 -3.04 -22.08
C GLU A 419 -9.43 -3.78 -22.06
N LEU A 420 -9.43 -5.10 -22.29
CA LEU A 420 -10.65 -5.90 -22.25
C LEU A 420 -11.24 -5.98 -20.83
N PHE A 421 -10.39 -5.84 -19.81
CA PHE A 421 -10.77 -5.95 -18.40
C PHE A 421 -10.86 -4.59 -17.67
N LYS A 422 -11.00 -3.49 -18.40
CA LYS A 422 -11.05 -2.14 -17.81
C LYS A 422 -12.13 -1.95 -16.73
N ASP A 423 -13.20 -2.73 -16.77
CA ASP A 423 -14.30 -2.68 -15.81
C ASP A 423 -14.17 -3.71 -14.67
N TYR A 424 -13.02 -4.41 -14.58
CA TYR A 424 -12.76 -5.46 -13.59
C TYR A 424 -11.43 -5.24 -12.88
N LEU A 425 -11.36 -5.61 -11.61
CA LEU A 425 -10.09 -5.68 -10.89
C LEU A 425 -9.29 -6.89 -11.36
N VAL A 426 -8.05 -6.65 -11.76
CA VAL A 426 -7.13 -7.68 -12.22
C VAL A 426 -5.86 -7.65 -11.37
N PHE A 427 -5.60 -8.74 -10.64
CA PHE A 427 -4.36 -8.94 -9.91
C PHE A 427 -3.45 -9.85 -10.72
N ALA A 428 -2.25 -9.38 -11.06
CA ALA A 428 -1.28 -10.16 -11.82
C ALA A 428 0.12 -10.05 -11.23
N THR A 429 0.89 -11.16 -11.25
CA THR A 429 2.29 -11.09 -10.81
C THR A 429 3.15 -10.32 -11.79
N ARG A 430 2.83 -10.34 -13.09
CA ARG A 430 3.49 -9.51 -14.07
C ARG A 430 2.64 -9.23 -15.32
N LEU A 431 2.93 -8.09 -15.93
CA LEU A 431 2.44 -7.72 -17.25
C LEU A 431 3.45 -8.16 -18.32
N SER A 432 2.99 -8.86 -19.35
CA SER A 432 3.84 -9.26 -20.50
C SER A 432 3.61 -8.30 -21.66
N LYS A 433 4.71 -7.77 -22.20
CA LYS A 433 4.69 -6.93 -23.41
C LYS A 433 4.66 -7.75 -24.71
N ASN A 434 4.67 -9.08 -24.62
CA ASN A 434 4.60 -9.94 -25.79
C ASN A 434 3.16 -10.08 -26.28
N SER A 435 2.97 -10.06 -27.59
CA SER A 435 1.68 -10.35 -28.21
C SER A 435 1.46 -11.85 -28.38
N PHE A 436 0.21 -12.29 -28.29
CA PHE A 436 -0.19 -13.67 -28.56
C PHE A 436 -0.33 -13.88 -30.09
N VAL A 437 0.36 -14.91 -30.64
CA VAL A 437 0.34 -15.21 -32.08
C VAL A 437 -0.54 -16.39 -32.48
N GLY A 438 -1.26 -16.99 -31.52
CA GLY A 438 -2.26 -18.03 -31.75
C GLY A 438 -1.80 -19.45 -31.36
N VAL A 439 -2.79 -20.33 -31.20
CA VAL A 439 -2.60 -21.70 -30.66
C VAL A 439 -1.83 -22.62 -31.61
N ASN A 440 -1.96 -22.41 -32.91
CA ASN A 440 -1.28 -23.25 -33.94
C ASN A 440 0.15 -22.82 -34.22
N GLN A 441 0.56 -21.68 -33.71
CA GLN A 441 1.94 -21.21 -33.77
C GLN A 441 2.47 -21.28 -32.35
N SER A 442 3.35 -22.20 -32.04
CA SER A 442 4.00 -22.32 -30.72
C SER A 442 4.94 -21.14 -30.41
N LYS A 443 4.77 -20.01 -31.12
CA LYS A 443 5.58 -18.79 -31.01
C LYS A 443 4.72 -17.61 -30.62
N GLN A 444 4.96 -17.07 -29.44
CA GLN A 444 4.57 -15.70 -29.11
C GLN A 444 5.64 -14.75 -29.69
N THR A 445 5.26 -13.53 -30.08
CA THR A 445 6.22 -12.50 -30.50
C THR A 445 7.28 -12.29 -29.42
N GLY A 446 8.55 -12.55 -29.72
CA GLY A 446 9.66 -12.46 -28.75
C GLY A 446 9.84 -13.68 -27.83
N LYS A 447 9.09 -14.78 -28.01
CA LYS A 447 9.25 -16.03 -27.25
C LYS A 447 9.08 -17.27 -28.07
N THR A 448 10.00 -18.20 -27.86
CA THR A 448 9.89 -19.59 -28.30
C THR A 448 9.92 -20.46 -27.07
N GLY A 449 8.97 -21.35 -26.93
CA GLY A 449 8.97 -22.30 -25.82
C GLY A 449 7.65 -23.07 -25.72
N PRO A 450 7.63 -24.17 -24.97
CA PRO A 450 6.46 -24.98 -24.79
C PRO A 450 5.39 -24.26 -24.00
N ASP A 451 4.13 -24.71 -24.16
CA ASP A 451 2.97 -24.23 -23.42
C ASP A 451 3.19 -24.33 -21.91
N THR A 452 2.68 -23.34 -21.15
CA THR A 452 2.86 -23.27 -19.71
C THR A 452 2.25 -24.49 -19.00
N ALA A 453 1.07 -24.96 -19.43
CA ALA A 453 0.47 -26.14 -18.86
C ALA A 453 1.31 -27.41 -19.13
N ASP A 454 1.87 -27.56 -20.33
CA ASP A 454 2.73 -28.71 -20.62
C ASP A 454 4.03 -28.68 -19.80
N ARG A 455 4.57 -27.50 -19.52
CA ARG A 455 5.71 -27.32 -18.60
C ARG A 455 5.33 -27.70 -17.16
N LEU A 456 4.19 -27.22 -16.65
CA LEU A 456 3.71 -27.45 -15.29
C LEU A 456 3.50 -28.93 -15.00
N PHE A 457 2.94 -29.66 -15.97
CA PHE A 457 2.65 -31.10 -15.84
C PHE A 457 3.76 -32.01 -16.38
N ASN A 458 4.92 -31.42 -16.72
CA ASN A 458 6.10 -32.13 -17.24
C ASN A 458 5.80 -33.02 -18.50
N LEU A 459 5.00 -32.48 -19.41
CA LEU A 459 4.53 -33.17 -20.60
C LEU A 459 5.32 -32.78 -21.86
N ILE A 460 6.42 -32.03 -21.70
CA ILE A 460 7.18 -31.46 -22.81
C ILE A 460 7.71 -32.57 -23.75
N GLU A 461 8.31 -33.62 -23.17
CA GLU A 461 8.89 -34.74 -23.95
C GLU A 461 7.86 -35.57 -24.69
N LYS A 462 6.57 -35.44 -24.36
CA LYS A 462 5.49 -36.21 -25.01
C LYS A 462 4.86 -35.47 -26.18
N ARG A 463 5.15 -34.20 -26.38
CA ARG A 463 4.49 -33.35 -27.39
C ARG A 463 5.44 -32.61 -28.34
N TYR A 464 6.70 -32.56 -28.00
CA TYR A 464 7.75 -31.85 -28.81
C TYR A 464 8.97 -32.82 -28.97
#